data_02e16b44ba4a0c39f34723a597d9c6bf
#
_entry.id   02e16b44ba4a0c39f34723a597d9c6bf
#
_cell.length_a   1.000
_cell.length_b   1.000
_cell.length_c   1.000
_cell.angle_alpha   90.00
_cell.angle_beta   90.00
_cell.angle_gamma   90.00
#
_symmetry.space_group_name_H-M   'P 1'
#
loop_
_entity.id
_entity.type
_entity.pdbx_description
1 polymer ?
#
loop_
_entity_poly.entity_id
_entity_poly.type
_entity_poly.pdbx_seq_one_letter_code
_entity_poly.pdbx_strand_id
1 'polypeptide(L)'
;MLKNGKLFLPPPKDGSDFKELFKQLAAAGAGRPLGADGFPAGPWTPELLAEAISQIDSNRIGVDLRTVQLWFQENDKGISTANIRWLARIFGCDDPVATSEWQMELSAAQSLLTAKRRESKKAGSSVAAGVPEMPRTATVNDETPFPAELARETDIKVPSRHLGLAMRSEALFSRGSPLNLPASVFAGATALGFLSYIAEIHSATYSRADGVVKQVGFLWAPNWTLLFMVFLPLFFAFVIELLVFWKHEGRLKLVAQGDRMQSDDVWARNVEAASYTYWAVFFICVFFAGLFQWVGVCLIPLLNGGGNYAIDWGKLAIVHPEIISVPETILFTGVAYLYMCLCFYLFFVGLILLYTVVHDLWRVGEASKSRPEVDYQGEINEVGLKVIRAIFRCTVLGILIAICMKAQSSYLTSTGENIAAWLVSDTFSAFHGRNNGSAGIGYRMPTHYSSLLIVISTCVVFLFGSIRLGVGGRFRVFLWKMSSVVGLLVAGYLLIGAFVGFSILLGVGVLLGTYGLFDPGFGQRRTSEVGIQSVS
;
A
#
# COMPACT_ATOMS: atom_id res chain seq x y z
N MET A 1 36.37 -6.83 30.15
CA MET A 1 36.78 -8.01 29.36
C MET A 1 36.94 -7.61 27.91
N LEU A 2 37.76 -8.36 27.17
CA LEU A 2 37.96 -8.09 25.74
C LEU A 2 37.23 -9.12 24.89
N LYS A 3 36.45 -8.67 23.90
CA LYS A 3 35.81 -9.51 22.88
C LYS A 3 35.99 -8.85 21.51
N ASN A 4 36.48 -9.60 20.56
CA ASN A 4 36.71 -9.12 19.19
C ASN A 4 37.49 -7.79 19.10
N GLY A 5 38.50 -7.58 19.98
CA GLY A 5 39.31 -6.33 20.04
C GLY A 5 38.56 -5.10 20.59
N LYS A 6 37.38 -5.28 21.15
CA LYS A 6 36.53 -4.22 21.72
C LYS A 6 36.33 -4.42 23.23
N LEU A 7 36.04 -3.34 23.95
CA LEU A 7 35.73 -3.41 25.37
C LEU A 7 34.34 -4.02 25.60
N PHE A 8 34.29 -5.23 26.10
CA PHE A 8 33.05 -5.89 26.51
C PHE A 8 32.77 -5.66 28.00
N LEU A 9 31.58 -5.15 28.29
CA LEU A 9 31.00 -5.10 29.63
C LEU A 9 29.84 -6.10 29.68
N PRO A 10 29.74 -6.96 30.74
CA PRO A 10 28.58 -7.84 30.88
C PRO A 10 27.33 -7.01 31.23
N PRO A 11 26.13 -7.45 30.83
CA PRO A 11 24.87 -6.81 31.26
C PRO A 11 24.76 -6.77 32.80
N PRO A 12 24.48 -5.60 33.39
CA PRO A 12 24.53 -5.45 34.85
C PRO A 12 23.41 -6.18 35.60
N LYS A 13 22.25 -6.43 34.96
CA LYS A 13 21.07 -7.09 35.55
C LYS A 13 20.58 -6.46 36.86
N ASP A 14 20.78 -5.16 37.03
CA ASP A 14 20.50 -4.38 38.24
C ASP A 14 19.10 -3.74 38.24
N GLY A 15 18.34 -3.92 37.16
CA GLY A 15 17.00 -3.34 37.00
C GLY A 15 17.01 -1.84 36.71
N SER A 16 18.11 -1.28 36.22
CA SER A 16 18.20 0.11 35.76
C SER A 16 17.27 0.36 34.57
N ASP A 17 16.69 1.55 34.48
CA ASP A 17 15.94 1.94 33.30
C ASP A 17 16.88 2.21 32.12
N PHE A 18 16.31 2.26 30.90
CA PHE A 18 17.11 2.40 29.68
C PHE A 18 18.03 3.63 29.70
N LYS A 19 17.62 4.75 30.28
CA LYS A 19 18.40 5.98 30.30
C LYS A 19 19.62 5.89 31.24
N GLU A 20 19.42 5.34 32.42
CA GLU A 20 20.47 5.10 33.38
C GLU A 20 21.49 4.11 32.84
N LEU A 21 21.02 2.97 32.32
CA LEU A 21 21.87 1.95 31.73
C LEU A 21 22.67 2.47 30.55
N PHE A 22 22.01 3.18 29.61
CA PHE A 22 22.65 3.73 28.42
C PHE A 22 23.72 4.78 28.78
N LYS A 23 23.44 5.67 29.73
CA LYS A 23 24.40 6.69 30.21
C LYS A 23 25.67 6.05 30.78
N GLN A 24 25.53 5.00 31.59
CA GLN A 24 26.67 4.25 32.16
C GLN A 24 27.51 3.58 31.02
N LEU A 25 26.86 2.91 30.08
CA LEU A 25 27.54 2.23 28.98
C LEU A 25 28.25 3.20 28.03
N ALA A 26 27.62 4.31 27.72
CA ALA A 26 28.19 5.35 26.88
C ALA A 26 29.41 6.01 27.52
N ALA A 27 29.34 6.31 28.83
CA ALA A 27 30.45 6.88 29.59
C ALA A 27 31.64 5.90 29.69
N ALA A 28 31.34 4.60 29.88
CA ALA A 28 32.36 3.56 29.96
C ALA A 28 32.98 3.17 28.60
N GLY A 29 32.42 3.64 27.47
CA GLY A 29 32.88 3.27 26.13
C GLY A 29 32.68 1.79 25.78
N ALA A 30 31.59 1.18 26.29
CA ALA A 30 31.26 -0.22 26.02
C ALA A 30 31.15 -0.48 24.51
N GLY A 31 31.80 -1.54 24.00
CA GLY A 31 31.79 -1.89 22.58
C GLY A 31 32.77 -1.07 21.70
N ARG A 32 33.55 -0.15 22.26
CA ARG A 32 34.58 0.59 21.50
C ARG A 32 35.85 -0.23 21.32
N PRO A 33 36.57 -0.03 20.20
CA PRO A 33 37.90 -0.60 20.01
C PRO A 33 38.86 -0.03 21.05
N LEU A 34 39.88 -0.81 21.40
CA LEU A 34 40.94 -0.36 22.29
C LEU A 34 41.97 0.49 21.54
N GLY A 35 42.44 1.54 22.19
CA GLY A 35 43.58 2.30 21.76
C GLY A 35 44.90 1.54 21.97
N ALA A 36 46.02 2.10 21.47
CA ALA A 36 47.37 1.54 21.65
C ALA A 36 47.81 1.44 23.12
N ASP A 37 47.15 2.17 24.00
CA ASP A 37 47.34 2.20 25.46
C ASP A 37 46.55 1.11 26.20
N GLY A 38 45.78 0.28 25.50
CA GLY A 38 44.95 -0.80 26.06
C GLY A 38 43.67 -0.33 26.74
N PHE A 39 43.32 0.95 26.65
CA PHE A 39 42.06 1.52 27.14
C PHE A 39 41.09 1.77 25.99
N PRO A 40 39.78 1.81 26.24
CA PRO A 40 38.82 2.19 25.20
C PRO A 40 39.09 3.60 24.68
N ALA A 41 38.90 3.83 23.40
CA ALA A 41 39.18 5.11 22.72
C ALA A 41 38.27 6.30 23.23
N GLY A 42 37.91 6.30 24.52
CA GLY A 42 37.10 7.31 25.20
C GLY A 42 35.59 6.97 25.25
N PRO A 43 34.76 7.84 25.84
CA PRO A 43 33.33 7.64 25.91
C PRO A 43 32.67 7.73 24.53
N TRP A 44 31.44 7.22 24.40
CA TRP A 44 30.65 7.44 23.21
C TRP A 44 30.15 8.88 23.14
N THR A 45 30.26 9.50 21.95
CA THR A 45 29.51 10.70 21.59
C THR A 45 28.37 10.34 20.67
N PRO A 46 27.32 11.16 20.54
CA PRO A 46 26.22 10.90 19.62
C PRO A 46 26.68 10.64 18.18
N GLU A 47 27.68 11.38 17.71
CA GLU A 47 28.23 11.28 16.35
C GLU A 47 28.94 9.94 16.13
N LEU A 48 29.83 9.57 17.06
CA LEU A 48 30.57 8.31 16.99
C LEU A 48 29.65 7.09 17.08
N LEU A 49 28.61 7.17 17.90
CA LEU A 49 27.65 6.07 18.04
C LEU A 49 26.76 5.95 16.80
N ALA A 50 26.30 7.07 16.23
CA ALA A 50 25.52 7.07 14.99
C ALA A 50 26.33 6.51 13.83
N GLU A 51 27.61 6.85 13.73
CA GLU A 51 28.54 6.33 12.74
C GLU A 51 28.74 4.82 12.92
N ALA A 52 29.04 4.37 14.13
CA ALA A 52 29.24 2.95 14.44
C ALA A 52 28.01 2.09 14.12
N ILE A 53 26.80 2.60 14.40
CA ILE A 53 25.55 1.92 14.03
C ILE A 53 25.38 1.88 12.51
N SER A 54 25.75 2.95 11.81
CA SER A 54 25.63 3.03 10.35
C SER A 54 26.65 2.15 9.60
N GLN A 55 27.79 1.85 10.22
CA GLN A 55 28.83 0.97 9.68
C GLN A 55 28.49 -0.54 9.82
N ILE A 56 27.41 -0.89 10.51
CA ILE A 56 26.96 -2.28 10.59
C ILE A 56 26.40 -2.71 9.22
N ASP A 57 27.02 -3.69 8.55
CA ASP A 57 26.68 -4.12 7.19
C ASP A 57 25.21 -4.47 6.96
N SER A 58 24.52 -4.96 7.98
CA SER A 58 23.10 -5.29 7.94
C SER A 58 22.19 -4.07 8.12
N ASN A 59 22.73 -2.90 8.50
CA ASN A 59 21.98 -1.67 8.70
C ASN A 59 22.09 -0.72 7.51
N ARG A 60 21.42 -1.03 6.41
CA ARG A 60 21.45 -0.24 5.17
C ARG A 60 20.86 1.18 5.28
N ILE A 61 20.09 1.46 6.34
CA ILE A 61 19.35 2.72 6.52
C ILE A 61 20.10 3.67 7.46
N GLY A 62 21.02 3.16 8.29
CA GLY A 62 21.68 3.93 9.35
C GLY A 62 20.70 4.34 10.47
N VAL A 63 21.19 5.17 11.38
CA VAL A 63 20.39 5.83 12.41
C VAL A 63 20.65 7.33 12.34
N ASP A 64 19.59 8.11 12.32
CA ASP A 64 19.66 9.58 12.30
C ASP A 64 20.37 10.08 13.58
N LEU A 65 21.35 10.98 13.40
CA LEU A 65 22.13 11.59 14.48
C LEU A 65 21.21 12.21 15.56
N ARG A 66 20.13 12.90 15.13
CA ARG A 66 19.16 13.50 16.08
C ARG A 66 18.49 12.44 16.96
N THR A 67 18.24 11.25 16.43
CA THR A 67 17.70 10.13 17.21
C THR A 67 18.69 9.65 18.25
N VAL A 68 19.98 9.56 17.90
CA VAL A 68 21.04 9.16 18.85
C VAL A 68 21.23 10.24 19.91
N GLN A 69 21.23 11.53 19.55
CA GLN A 69 21.29 12.65 20.50
C GLN A 69 20.20 12.58 21.56
N LEU A 70 18.97 12.17 21.19
CA LEU A 70 17.87 11.98 22.16
C LEU A 70 18.14 10.88 23.18
N TRP A 71 19.00 9.89 22.90
CA TRP A 71 19.37 8.87 23.88
C TRP A 71 20.31 9.41 24.94
N PHE A 72 21.16 10.39 24.60
CA PHE A 72 22.07 11.06 25.53
C PHE A 72 21.40 12.14 26.38
N GLN A 73 20.23 12.64 25.99
CA GLN A 73 19.50 13.66 26.70
C GLN A 73 18.64 13.07 27.83
N GLU A 74 18.46 13.81 28.91
CA GLU A 74 17.54 13.48 29.99
C GLU A 74 16.10 13.74 29.55
N ASN A 75 15.46 12.70 29.05
CA ASN A 75 14.06 12.71 28.61
C ASN A 75 13.46 11.31 28.74
N ASP A 76 12.14 11.22 28.83
CA ASP A 76 11.42 9.94 28.92
C ASP A 76 11.22 9.23 27.57
N LYS A 77 11.96 9.63 26.51
CA LYS A 77 11.83 9.01 25.20
C LYS A 77 12.56 7.67 25.18
N GLY A 78 11.82 6.64 24.85
CA GLY A 78 12.35 5.30 24.69
C GLY A 78 13.05 5.09 23.34
N ILE A 79 13.65 3.93 23.20
CA ILE A 79 14.33 3.47 21.98
C ILE A 79 13.44 2.49 21.21
N SER A 80 13.54 2.46 19.88
CA SER A 80 12.82 1.47 19.06
C SER A 80 13.47 0.09 19.16
N THR A 81 12.68 -0.98 18.96
CA THR A 81 13.17 -2.37 18.96
C THR A 81 14.27 -2.61 17.93
N ALA A 82 14.21 -1.93 16.78
CA ALA A 82 15.26 -2.00 15.76
C ALA A 82 16.59 -1.43 16.28
N ASN A 83 16.54 -0.27 16.95
CA ASN A 83 17.72 0.38 17.50
C ASN A 83 18.28 -0.38 18.72
N ILE A 84 17.45 -1.06 19.50
CA ILE A 84 17.90 -1.98 20.55
C ILE A 84 18.79 -3.08 19.97
N ARG A 85 18.43 -3.65 18.83
CA ARG A 85 19.24 -4.69 18.16
C ARG A 85 20.61 -4.18 17.74
N TRP A 86 20.68 -2.95 17.22
CA TRP A 86 21.95 -2.34 16.82
C TRP A 86 22.83 -2.01 18.03
N LEU A 87 22.26 -1.44 19.10
CA LEU A 87 22.98 -1.20 20.33
C LEU A 87 23.48 -2.50 20.98
N ALA A 88 22.63 -3.53 21.04
CA ALA A 88 23.00 -4.83 21.56
C ALA A 88 24.20 -5.45 20.81
N ARG A 89 24.24 -5.25 19.48
CA ARG A 89 25.36 -5.72 18.65
C ARG A 89 26.64 -4.95 18.95
N ILE A 90 26.57 -3.63 19.14
CA ILE A 90 27.74 -2.82 19.50
C ILE A 90 28.24 -3.20 20.90
N PHE A 91 27.38 -3.22 21.90
CA PHE A 91 27.76 -3.52 23.29
C PHE A 91 28.14 -5.00 23.49
N GLY A 92 27.57 -5.90 22.70
CA GLY A 92 27.94 -7.31 22.61
C GLY A 92 29.21 -7.59 21.81
N CYS A 93 29.85 -6.54 21.24
CA CYS A 93 31.10 -6.64 20.45
C CYS A 93 31.01 -7.62 19.26
N ASP A 94 29.86 -7.70 18.57
CA ASP A 94 29.57 -8.63 17.48
C ASP A 94 29.67 -10.12 17.85
N ASP A 95 29.73 -10.48 19.15
CA ASP A 95 29.65 -11.84 19.63
C ASP A 95 28.16 -12.27 19.75
N PRO A 96 27.73 -13.39 19.14
CA PRO A 96 26.32 -13.76 19.10
C PRO A 96 25.67 -13.96 20.47
N VAL A 97 26.41 -14.57 21.42
CA VAL A 97 25.90 -14.85 22.78
C VAL A 97 25.75 -13.55 23.56
N ALA A 98 26.81 -12.73 23.57
CA ALA A 98 26.80 -11.44 24.26
C ALA A 98 25.77 -10.48 23.65
N THR A 99 25.58 -10.49 22.32
CA THR A 99 24.55 -9.68 21.63
C THR A 99 23.15 -10.08 22.07
N SER A 100 22.89 -11.38 22.21
CA SER A 100 21.59 -11.89 22.69
C SER A 100 21.32 -11.47 24.14
N GLU A 101 22.33 -11.57 25.02
CA GLU A 101 22.23 -11.12 26.42
C GLU A 101 21.96 -9.63 26.51
N TRP A 102 22.68 -8.81 25.74
CA TRP A 102 22.47 -7.36 25.69
C TRP A 102 21.10 -6.98 25.09
N GLN A 103 20.62 -7.72 24.10
CA GLN A 103 19.28 -7.47 23.54
C GLN A 103 18.18 -7.72 24.58
N MET A 104 18.29 -8.76 25.40
CA MET A 104 17.34 -9.04 26.49
C MET A 104 17.39 -7.92 27.54
N GLU A 105 18.59 -7.53 27.99
CA GLU A 105 18.76 -6.50 29.02
C GLU A 105 18.25 -5.13 28.56
N LEU A 106 18.63 -4.67 27.38
CA LEU A 106 18.15 -3.40 26.81
C LEU A 106 16.63 -3.39 26.61
N SER A 107 16.03 -4.54 26.26
CA SER A 107 14.57 -4.66 26.12
C SER A 107 13.86 -4.62 27.49
N ALA A 108 14.45 -5.22 28.53
CA ALA A 108 13.96 -5.16 29.90
C ALA A 108 14.06 -3.72 30.42
N ALA A 109 15.20 -3.07 30.30
CA ALA A 109 15.42 -1.68 30.69
C ALA A 109 14.46 -0.70 29.97
N GLN A 110 14.16 -0.94 28.68
CA GLN A 110 13.17 -0.18 27.93
C GLN A 110 11.74 -0.37 28.46
N SER A 111 11.38 -1.58 28.89
CA SER A 111 10.06 -1.84 29.49
C SER A 111 9.90 -1.16 30.85
N LEU A 112 10.95 -1.09 31.65
CA LEU A 112 10.97 -0.35 32.92
C LEU A 112 10.78 1.15 32.68
N LEU A 113 11.49 1.76 31.75
CA LEU A 113 11.29 3.16 31.36
C LEU A 113 9.83 3.43 30.92
N THR A 114 9.25 2.50 30.19
CA THR A 114 7.86 2.62 29.75
C THR A 114 6.85 2.50 30.89
N ALA A 115 7.12 1.61 31.89
CA ALA A 115 6.31 1.47 33.08
C ALA A 115 6.37 2.75 33.95
N LYS A 116 7.57 3.25 34.24
CA LYS A 116 7.82 4.50 34.98
C LYS A 116 7.07 5.69 34.33
N ARG A 117 7.06 5.79 33.01
CA ARG A 117 6.31 6.80 32.28
C ARG A 117 4.78 6.66 32.41
N ARG A 118 4.26 5.43 32.51
CA ARG A 118 2.82 5.19 32.70
C ARG A 118 2.38 5.57 34.11
N GLU A 119 3.22 5.31 35.09
CA GLU A 119 2.97 5.68 36.49
C GLU A 119 3.00 7.19 36.68
N SER A 120 3.97 7.91 36.13
CA SER A 120 4.03 9.37 36.14
C SER A 120 2.78 10.02 35.53
N LYS A 121 2.27 9.44 34.41
CA LYS A 121 1.02 9.93 33.82
C LYS A 121 -0.21 9.67 34.67
N LYS A 122 -0.27 8.54 35.42
CA LYS A 122 -1.38 8.26 36.32
C LYS A 122 -1.36 9.20 37.53
N ALA A 123 -0.19 9.47 38.11
CA ALA A 123 -0.03 10.40 39.21
C ALA A 123 -0.43 11.84 38.84
N GLY A 124 -0.07 12.31 37.63
CA GLY A 124 -0.46 13.62 37.11
C GLY A 124 -1.95 13.78 36.80
N SER A 125 -2.67 12.66 36.53
CA SER A 125 -4.11 12.67 36.26
C SER A 125 -4.97 12.65 37.53
N SER A 126 -4.41 12.22 38.70
CA SER A 126 -5.16 12.16 39.98
C SER A 126 -5.17 13.48 40.72
N VAL A 127 -4.32 14.44 40.37
CA VAL A 127 -4.25 15.77 40.99
C VAL A 127 -5.21 16.79 40.34
N ALA A 128 -5.79 16.46 39.17
CA ALA A 128 -6.70 17.36 38.46
C ALA A 128 -8.21 17.13 38.73
N ALA A 129 -8.56 16.29 39.72
CA ALA A 129 -9.95 16.01 40.07
C ALA A 129 -10.25 16.44 41.53
N GLY A 130 -10.31 17.75 41.79
CA GLY A 130 -10.74 18.20 43.09
C GLY A 130 -10.55 19.70 43.34
N VAL A 131 -11.29 20.59 42.72
CA VAL A 131 -11.67 21.89 43.29
C VAL A 131 -13.01 22.32 42.68
N PRO A 132 -14.02 22.70 43.53
CA PRO A 132 -15.36 23.07 43.04
C PRO A 132 -15.43 24.54 42.59
N GLU A 133 -16.35 24.74 41.68
CA GLU A 133 -16.85 26.01 41.14
C GLU A 133 -17.35 26.97 42.26
N MET A 134 -16.98 28.28 42.17
CA MET A 134 -17.91 29.39 42.42
C MET A 134 -17.39 30.76 41.90
N PRO A 135 -18.22 31.80 41.72
CA PRO A 135 -18.22 32.58 40.49
C PRO A 135 -17.76 34.06 40.63
N ARG A 136 -17.48 34.62 39.44
CA ARG A 136 -17.52 36.07 39.01
C ARG A 136 -17.34 37.19 40.02
N THR A 137 -16.40 38.08 39.73
CA THR A 137 -16.75 39.52 39.49
C THR A 137 -15.64 40.27 38.74
N ALA A 138 -16.06 41.15 37.88
CA ALA A 138 -15.26 42.05 37.07
C ALA A 138 -14.66 43.21 37.89
N THR A 139 -13.49 43.70 37.50
CA THR A 139 -13.21 45.16 37.40
C THR A 139 -11.94 45.44 36.58
N VAL A 140 -12.06 46.49 35.84
CA VAL A 140 -11.24 47.26 34.92
C VAL A 140 -10.04 47.94 35.64
N ASN A 141 -8.91 48.09 34.94
CA ASN A 141 -8.05 49.24 34.64
C ASN A 141 -6.57 48.84 34.59
N ASP A 142 -5.97 48.98 33.42
CA ASP A 142 -5.21 50.17 32.90
C ASP A 142 -3.77 50.28 33.41
N GLU A 143 -2.87 50.25 32.48
CA GLU A 143 -1.56 50.90 32.29
C GLU A 143 -0.44 50.00 31.76
N THR A 144 -0.03 50.25 30.55
CA THR A 144 1.24 49.93 29.88
C THR A 144 2.40 50.78 30.47
N PRO A 145 3.72 50.46 30.35
CA PRO A 145 4.41 50.13 29.11
C PRO A 145 5.64 49.17 29.18
N PHE A 146 5.90 48.47 28.06
CA PHE A 146 7.16 48.11 27.32
C PHE A 146 8.52 47.98 28.07
N PRO A 147 9.49 47.21 27.44
CA PRO A 147 9.53 45.92 26.82
C PRO A 147 10.64 45.00 27.41
N ALA A 148 10.50 43.70 27.33
CA ALA A 148 11.64 42.78 27.36
C ALA A 148 11.32 41.60 26.47
N GLU A 149 11.82 41.70 25.26
CA GLU A 149 12.11 40.62 24.34
C GLU A 149 13.09 39.64 25.00
N LEU A 150 12.68 38.40 25.26
CA LEU A 150 13.55 37.24 25.22
C LEU A 150 12.73 35.94 25.14
N ALA A 151 12.87 35.28 23.97
CA ALA A 151 12.83 33.83 23.82
C ALA A 151 11.63 33.12 24.45
N ARG A 152 10.46 33.20 23.82
CA ARG A 152 9.52 32.08 23.84
C ARG A 152 10.01 31.04 22.84
N GLU A 153 10.89 30.14 23.30
CA GLU A 153 10.99 28.81 22.75
C GLU A 153 9.59 28.19 22.80
N THR A 154 8.89 28.26 21.69
CA THR A 154 7.69 27.47 21.47
C THR A 154 8.12 26.00 21.50
N ASP A 155 7.94 25.39 22.65
CA ASP A 155 8.00 23.96 22.87
C ASP A 155 6.94 23.31 21.97
N ILE A 156 7.32 23.09 20.69
CA ILE A 156 6.53 22.32 19.75
C ILE A 156 6.64 20.87 20.23
N LYS A 157 5.80 20.55 21.19
CA LYS A 157 5.47 19.18 21.57
C LYS A 157 4.96 18.49 20.31
N VAL A 158 5.90 17.89 19.55
CA VAL A 158 5.54 17.00 18.44
C VAL A 158 4.80 15.82 19.10
N PRO A 159 3.46 15.73 18.94
CA PRO A 159 2.74 14.59 19.49
C PRO A 159 3.34 13.35 18.83
N SER A 160 3.55 12.30 19.60
CA SER A 160 3.82 10.96 19.07
C SER A 160 2.61 10.59 18.22
N ARG A 161 2.64 10.96 16.95
CA ARG A 161 1.60 10.64 15.98
C ARG A 161 1.57 9.12 15.88
N HIS A 162 0.61 8.51 16.55
CA HIS A 162 0.17 7.20 16.11
C HIS A 162 -0.18 7.35 14.63
N LEU A 163 0.64 6.79 13.75
CA LEU A 163 0.40 6.82 12.31
C LEU A 163 -1.02 6.32 12.07
N GLY A 164 -1.91 7.20 11.63
CA GLY A 164 -3.27 6.85 11.25
C GLY A 164 -3.28 5.81 10.13
N LEU A 165 -4.43 5.17 9.88
CA LEU A 165 -4.58 4.15 8.83
C LEU A 165 -4.08 4.68 7.47
N ALA A 166 -4.39 5.92 7.12
CA ALA A 166 -3.95 6.57 5.88
C ALA A 166 -2.43 6.59 5.73
N MET A 167 -1.71 7.03 6.77
CA MET A 167 -0.24 7.09 6.75
C MET A 167 0.42 5.71 6.75
N ARG A 168 -0.19 4.71 7.40
CA ARG A 168 0.30 3.32 7.34
C ARG A 168 0.11 2.73 5.94
N SER A 169 -1.05 2.98 5.34
CA SER A 169 -1.37 2.51 4.00
C SER A 169 -0.46 3.16 2.95
N GLU A 170 -0.26 4.47 3.04
CA GLU A 170 0.70 5.19 2.17
C GLU A 170 2.14 4.64 2.34
N ALA A 171 2.54 4.34 3.57
CA ALA A 171 3.87 3.80 3.84
C ALA A 171 4.13 2.44 3.17
N LEU A 172 3.11 1.61 2.93
CA LEU A 172 3.26 0.36 2.18
C LEU A 172 3.66 0.60 0.72
N PHE A 173 3.26 1.74 0.13
CA PHE A 173 3.59 2.10 -1.23
C PHE A 173 4.88 2.92 -1.35
N SER A 174 5.28 3.65 -0.32
CA SER A 174 6.39 4.61 -0.41
C SER A 174 7.64 4.23 0.38
N ARG A 175 7.55 3.26 1.29
CA ARG A 175 8.67 2.83 2.12
C ARG A 175 9.18 1.46 1.71
N GLY A 176 10.48 1.34 1.56
CA GLY A 176 11.15 0.11 1.20
C GLY A 176 11.35 -0.07 -0.31
N SER A 177 11.64 -1.29 -0.75
CA SER A 177 11.82 -1.60 -2.18
C SER A 177 10.49 -1.51 -2.93
N PRO A 178 10.49 -0.96 -4.17
CA PRO A 178 9.30 -0.93 -5.04
C PRO A 178 8.70 -2.31 -5.31
N LEU A 179 9.46 -3.38 -5.13
CA LEU A 179 9.00 -4.75 -5.35
C LEU A 179 8.32 -5.38 -4.13
N ASN A 180 8.44 -4.81 -2.93
CA ASN A 180 7.95 -5.46 -1.70
C ASN A 180 6.44 -5.72 -1.73
N LEU A 181 5.64 -4.72 -2.09
CA LEU A 181 4.19 -4.89 -2.13
C LEU A 181 3.73 -5.78 -3.30
N PRO A 182 4.17 -5.58 -4.55
CA PRO A 182 3.87 -6.50 -5.65
C PRO A 182 4.27 -7.94 -5.36
N ALA A 183 5.46 -8.17 -4.82
CA ALA A 183 5.96 -9.50 -4.49
C ALA A 183 5.15 -10.15 -3.36
N SER A 184 4.75 -9.40 -2.33
CA SER A 184 3.95 -9.96 -1.23
C SER A 184 2.55 -10.36 -1.69
N VAL A 185 1.94 -9.60 -2.61
CA VAL A 185 0.64 -9.97 -3.20
C VAL A 185 0.78 -11.21 -4.08
N PHE A 186 1.79 -11.25 -4.94
CA PHE A 186 2.09 -12.44 -5.76
C PHE A 186 2.34 -13.68 -4.89
N ALA A 187 3.16 -13.55 -3.85
CA ALA A 187 3.48 -14.65 -2.93
C ALA A 187 2.23 -15.15 -2.18
N GLY A 188 1.35 -14.25 -1.72
CA GLY A 188 0.08 -14.62 -1.08
C GLY A 188 -0.86 -15.38 -2.02
N ALA A 189 -0.98 -14.93 -3.28
CA ALA A 189 -1.75 -15.62 -4.31
C ALA A 189 -1.18 -17.01 -4.61
N THR A 190 0.16 -17.11 -4.72
CA THR A 190 0.87 -18.38 -4.96
C THR A 190 0.69 -19.32 -3.78
N ALA A 191 0.78 -18.83 -2.54
CA ALA A 191 0.58 -19.65 -1.33
C ALA A 191 -0.83 -20.25 -1.27
N LEU A 192 -1.87 -19.46 -1.60
CA LEU A 192 -3.25 -19.97 -1.68
C LEU A 192 -3.43 -20.95 -2.84
N GLY A 193 -2.78 -20.70 -3.99
CA GLY A 193 -2.74 -21.66 -5.10
C GLY A 193 -2.08 -22.98 -4.70
N PHE A 194 -0.98 -22.92 -3.95
CA PHE A 194 -0.30 -24.11 -3.43
C PHE A 194 -1.15 -24.85 -2.39
N LEU A 195 -1.83 -24.11 -1.50
CA LEU A 195 -2.77 -24.70 -0.55
C LEU A 195 -3.91 -25.43 -1.29
N SER A 196 -4.45 -24.84 -2.37
CA SER A 196 -5.49 -25.49 -3.18
C SER A 196 -4.98 -26.75 -3.87
N TYR A 197 -3.68 -26.79 -4.24
CA TYR A 197 -3.05 -27.98 -4.80
C TYR A 197 -2.92 -29.10 -3.77
N ILE A 198 -2.47 -28.79 -2.55
CA ILE A 198 -2.39 -29.77 -1.46
C ILE A 198 -3.76 -30.35 -1.10
N ALA A 199 -4.79 -29.50 -1.10
CA ALA A 199 -6.17 -29.89 -0.83
C ALA A 199 -6.88 -30.56 -2.04
N GLU A 200 -6.17 -30.82 -3.14
CA GLU A 200 -6.67 -31.44 -4.39
C GLU A 200 -7.83 -30.68 -5.08
N ILE A 201 -8.13 -29.45 -4.65
CA ILE A 201 -9.17 -28.57 -5.20
C ILE A 201 -8.67 -27.65 -6.30
N HIS A 202 -7.43 -27.80 -6.75
CA HIS A 202 -6.81 -26.99 -7.79
C HIS A 202 -7.48 -27.13 -9.17
N SER A 203 -8.13 -28.26 -9.42
CA SER A 203 -8.92 -28.52 -10.63
C SER A 203 -10.05 -29.48 -10.30
N ALA A 204 -11.23 -28.96 -10.04
CA ALA A 204 -12.43 -29.75 -9.79
C ALA A 204 -13.36 -29.72 -11.00
N THR A 205 -13.79 -30.90 -11.44
CA THR A 205 -14.84 -31.03 -12.45
C THR A 205 -16.13 -31.44 -11.76
N TYR A 206 -17.20 -30.71 -11.99
CA TYR A 206 -18.51 -31.03 -11.42
C TYR A 206 -19.63 -30.83 -12.42
N SER A 207 -20.71 -31.59 -12.25
CA SER A 207 -21.92 -31.46 -13.06
C SER A 207 -22.91 -30.53 -12.35
N ARG A 208 -23.33 -29.50 -13.03
CA ARG A 208 -24.37 -28.57 -12.60
C ARG A 208 -25.74 -29.27 -12.61
N ALA A 209 -26.74 -28.69 -11.93
CA ALA A 209 -28.09 -29.26 -11.88
C ALA A 209 -28.79 -29.37 -13.27
N ASP A 210 -28.33 -28.59 -14.25
CA ASP A 210 -28.78 -28.64 -15.65
C ASP A 210 -28.00 -29.63 -16.51
N GLY A 211 -27.11 -30.44 -15.93
CA GLY A 211 -26.29 -31.44 -16.60
C GLY A 211 -25.04 -30.89 -17.30
N VAL A 212 -24.79 -29.58 -17.24
CA VAL A 212 -23.59 -28.97 -17.81
C VAL A 212 -22.40 -29.27 -16.91
N VAL A 213 -21.36 -29.87 -17.51
CA VAL A 213 -20.09 -30.14 -16.82
C VAL A 213 -19.24 -28.86 -16.82
N LYS A 214 -18.73 -28.48 -15.65
CA LYS A 214 -17.84 -27.34 -15.46
C LYS A 214 -16.51 -27.79 -14.91
N GLN A 215 -15.44 -27.30 -15.51
CA GLN A 215 -14.12 -27.38 -14.94
C GLN A 215 -13.82 -26.08 -14.20
N VAL A 216 -13.57 -26.17 -12.92
CA VAL A 216 -13.23 -25.06 -12.06
C VAL A 216 -12.09 -25.44 -11.15
N GLY A 217 -11.25 -24.50 -10.86
CA GLY A 217 -10.13 -24.66 -9.95
C GLY A 217 -9.47 -23.32 -9.70
N PHE A 218 -8.68 -23.25 -8.65
CA PHE A 218 -8.05 -22.00 -8.24
C PHE A 218 -7.12 -21.45 -9.32
N LEU A 219 -6.26 -22.30 -9.88
CA LEU A 219 -5.27 -21.90 -10.89
C LEU A 219 -5.87 -21.66 -12.29
N TRP A 220 -7.04 -22.22 -12.58
CA TRP A 220 -7.73 -22.05 -13.87
C TRP A 220 -8.74 -20.90 -13.89
N ALA A 221 -9.01 -20.30 -12.73
CA ALA A 221 -9.87 -19.15 -12.63
C ALA A 221 -9.12 -17.87 -13.03
N PRO A 222 -9.57 -17.08 -14.04
CA PRO A 222 -8.94 -15.82 -14.42
C PRO A 222 -8.84 -14.83 -13.27
N ASN A 223 -9.79 -14.88 -12.33
CA ASN A 223 -9.77 -14.11 -11.10
C ASN A 223 -8.53 -14.38 -10.26
N TRP A 224 -8.05 -15.65 -10.26
CA TRP A 224 -6.91 -15.97 -9.43
C TRP A 224 -5.60 -15.76 -10.17
N THR A 225 -5.48 -16.32 -11.36
CA THR A 225 -4.22 -16.29 -12.12
C THR A 225 -3.95 -14.91 -12.70
N LEU A 226 -4.87 -14.36 -13.48
CA LEU A 226 -4.62 -13.08 -14.14
C LEU A 226 -4.79 -11.89 -13.21
N LEU A 227 -5.81 -11.91 -12.33
CA LEU A 227 -6.09 -10.80 -11.43
C LEU A 227 -5.04 -10.69 -10.34
N PHE A 228 -4.91 -11.73 -9.48
CA PHE A 228 -4.07 -11.66 -8.28
C PHE A 228 -2.59 -11.94 -8.52
N MET A 229 -2.23 -12.74 -9.53
CA MET A 229 -0.83 -13.05 -9.82
C MET A 229 -0.20 -12.11 -10.86
N VAL A 230 -0.98 -11.42 -11.70
CA VAL A 230 -0.44 -10.59 -12.78
C VAL A 230 -0.90 -9.14 -12.65
N PHE A 231 -2.20 -8.86 -12.80
CA PHE A 231 -2.67 -7.48 -12.97
C PHE A 231 -2.58 -6.66 -11.70
N LEU A 232 -2.88 -7.24 -10.54
CA LEU A 232 -2.82 -6.53 -9.27
C LEU A 232 -1.38 -6.22 -8.83
N PRO A 233 -0.41 -7.14 -8.89
CA PRO A 233 1.01 -6.83 -8.69
C PRO A 233 1.54 -5.76 -9.64
N LEU A 234 1.18 -5.80 -10.93
CA LEU A 234 1.56 -4.76 -11.90
C LEU A 234 0.93 -3.41 -11.57
N PHE A 235 -0.33 -3.39 -11.15
CA PHE A 235 -0.99 -2.17 -10.70
C PHE A 235 -0.23 -1.53 -9.54
N PHE A 236 0.14 -2.31 -8.53
CA PHE A 236 0.92 -1.80 -7.40
C PHE A 236 2.29 -1.30 -7.82
N ALA A 237 2.98 -2.01 -8.72
CA ALA A 237 4.26 -1.58 -9.23
C ALA A 237 4.17 -0.20 -9.92
N PHE A 238 3.15 0.04 -10.75
CA PHE A 238 2.95 1.34 -11.41
C PHE A 238 2.53 2.45 -10.46
N VAL A 239 1.72 2.15 -9.45
CA VAL A 239 1.38 3.14 -8.41
C VAL A 239 2.63 3.54 -7.63
N ILE A 240 3.46 2.58 -7.24
CA ILE A 240 4.72 2.83 -6.51
C ILE A 240 5.69 3.62 -7.38
N GLU A 241 5.88 3.24 -8.66
CA GLU A 241 6.71 3.96 -9.63
C GLU A 241 6.31 5.44 -9.70
N LEU A 242 5.00 5.71 -9.81
CA LEU A 242 4.49 7.08 -9.85
C LEU A 242 4.71 7.82 -8.54
N LEU A 243 4.49 7.19 -7.39
CA LEU A 243 4.70 7.82 -6.07
C LEU A 243 6.16 8.15 -5.82
N VAL A 244 7.07 7.24 -6.14
CA VAL A 244 8.52 7.46 -6.05
C VAL A 244 8.94 8.62 -6.96
N PHE A 245 8.50 8.58 -8.23
CA PHE A 245 8.74 9.70 -9.16
C PHE A 245 8.19 11.01 -8.60
N TRP A 246 6.95 11.05 -8.11
CA TRP A 246 6.33 12.27 -7.61
C TRP A 246 7.08 12.84 -6.41
N LYS A 247 7.43 12.00 -5.43
CA LYS A 247 8.12 12.44 -4.21
C LYS A 247 9.55 12.91 -4.45
N HIS A 248 10.31 12.19 -5.28
CA HIS A 248 11.75 12.43 -5.41
C HIS A 248 12.15 13.31 -6.61
N GLU A 249 11.31 13.38 -7.65
CA GLU A 249 11.63 14.14 -8.86
C GLU A 249 10.57 15.18 -9.20
N GLY A 250 9.33 14.75 -9.46
CA GLY A 250 8.28 15.57 -10.06
C GLY A 250 7.95 16.79 -9.20
N ARG A 251 7.76 16.57 -7.92
CA ARG A 251 7.44 17.64 -6.97
C ARG A 251 8.61 18.59 -6.73
N LEU A 252 9.83 18.03 -6.60
CA LEU A 252 11.03 18.83 -6.35
C LEU A 252 11.41 19.75 -7.53
N LYS A 253 11.06 19.38 -8.78
CA LYS A 253 11.23 20.23 -9.96
C LYS A 253 10.30 21.44 -9.93
N LEU A 254 9.09 21.28 -9.39
CA LEU A 254 8.04 22.29 -9.42
C LEU A 254 8.02 23.20 -8.19
N VAL A 255 8.67 22.80 -7.08
CA VAL A 255 8.74 23.57 -5.82
C VAL A 255 10.05 24.35 -5.77
N ALA A 256 9.99 25.63 -5.49
CA ALA A 256 11.17 26.49 -5.37
C ALA A 256 12.14 25.99 -4.27
N GLN A 257 13.45 26.25 -4.45
CA GLN A 257 14.49 25.75 -3.56
C GLN A 257 14.31 26.12 -2.08
N GLY A 258 13.66 27.25 -1.77
CA GLY A 258 13.39 27.69 -0.39
C GLY A 258 12.32 26.88 0.35
N ASP A 259 11.38 26.25 -0.37
CA ASP A 259 10.24 25.54 0.21
C ASP A 259 10.44 24.02 0.33
N ARG A 260 11.63 23.53 -0.01
CA ARG A 260 11.91 22.06 -0.07
C ARG A 260 11.77 21.35 1.28
N MET A 261 12.16 21.98 2.37
CA MET A 261 12.05 21.38 3.71
C MET A 261 10.59 21.24 4.21
N GLN A 262 9.67 22.07 3.72
CA GLN A 262 8.23 21.98 4.03
C GLN A 262 7.48 20.97 3.15
N SER A 263 8.12 20.46 2.12
CA SER A 263 7.52 19.64 1.07
C SER A 263 6.94 18.31 1.60
N ASP A 264 7.68 17.58 2.44
CA ASP A 264 7.23 16.28 2.97
C ASP A 264 6.07 16.40 3.96
N ASP A 265 6.04 17.49 4.74
CA ASP A 265 4.95 17.75 5.68
C ASP A 265 3.64 18.09 4.94
N VAL A 266 3.71 18.73 3.78
CA VAL A 266 2.52 19.02 2.96
C VAL A 266 1.95 17.76 2.34
N TRP A 267 2.78 16.84 1.83
CA TRP A 267 2.34 15.54 1.32
C TRP A 267 1.66 14.73 2.42
N ALA A 268 2.31 14.61 3.58
CA ALA A 268 1.76 13.89 4.73
C ALA A 268 0.39 14.45 5.16
N ARG A 269 0.25 15.80 5.19
CA ARG A 269 -1.04 16.46 5.48
C ARG A 269 -2.12 16.15 4.45
N ASN A 270 -1.77 16.11 3.16
CA ASN A 270 -2.73 15.77 2.10
C ASN A 270 -3.23 14.33 2.22
N VAL A 271 -2.35 13.38 2.54
CA VAL A 271 -2.71 11.98 2.80
C VAL A 271 -3.58 11.86 4.06
N GLU A 272 -3.22 12.56 5.14
CA GLU A 272 -3.96 12.53 6.40
C GLU A 272 -5.34 13.19 6.29
N ALA A 273 -5.48 14.22 5.46
CA ALA A 273 -6.77 14.85 5.17
C ALA A 273 -7.79 13.88 4.55
N ALA A 274 -7.32 12.84 3.84
CA ALA A 274 -8.15 11.78 3.29
C ALA A 274 -8.43 10.62 4.27
N SER A 275 -8.06 10.72 5.56
CA SER A 275 -8.12 9.64 6.55
C SER A 275 -9.50 8.98 6.64
N TYR A 276 -10.58 9.75 6.59
CA TYR A 276 -11.95 9.20 6.58
C TYR A 276 -12.22 8.32 5.36
N THR A 277 -11.70 8.67 4.19
CA THR A 277 -11.84 7.87 2.96
C THR A 277 -11.13 6.52 3.10
N TYR A 278 -9.92 6.50 3.69
CA TYR A 278 -9.19 5.24 3.96
C TYR A 278 -9.97 4.33 4.91
N TRP A 279 -10.53 4.88 5.98
CA TRP A 279 -11.35 4.10 6.91
C TRP A 279 -12.65 3.60 6.26
N ALA A 280 -13.35 4.44 5.52
CA ALA A 280 -14.58 4.05 4.81
C ALA A 280 -14.31 2.91 3.82
N VAL A 281 -13.25 3.02 3.01
CA VAL A 281 -12.85 1.97 2.06
C VAL A 281 -12.40 0.70 2.79
N PHE A 282 -11.68 0.81 3.90
CA PHE A 282 -11.30 -0.34 4.72
C PHE A 282 -12.53 -1.10 5.22
N PHE A 283 -13.49 -0.39 5.81
CA PHE A 283 -14.72 -1.02 6.29
C PHE A 283 -15.55 -1.64 5.15
N ILE A 284 -15.67 -0.96 4.01
CA ILE A 284 -16.38 -1.50 2.85
C ILE A 284 -15.71 -2.80 2.38
N CYS A 285 -14.38 -2.81 2.23
CA CYS A 285 -13.68 -4.00 1.75
C CYS A 285 -13.71 -5.15 2.77
N VAL A 286 -13.44 -4.89 4.05
CA VAL A 286 -13.33 -5.96 5.05
C VAL A 286 -14.69 -6.50 5.46
N PHE A 287 -15.66 -5.62 5.75
CA PHE A 287 -16.96 -6.07 6.23
C PHE A 287 -17.90 -6.47 5.10
N PHE A 288 -18.09 -5.64 4.06
CA PHE A 288 -19.05 -5.95 3.01
C PHE A 288 -18.51 -6.91 1.97
N ALA A 289 -17.32 -6.63 1.39
CA ALA A 289 -16.74 -7.51 0.37
C ALA A 289 -16.05 -8.75 0.96
N GLY A 290 -15.58 -8.69 2.20
CA GLY A 290 -14.99 -9.82 2.92
C GLY A 290 -16.05 -10.58 3.72
N LEU A 291 -16.29 -10.15 4.95
CA LEU A 291 -17.06 -10.91 5.95
C LEU A 291 -18.50 -11.20 5.50
N PHE A 292 -19.28 -10.18 5.18
CA PHE A 292 -20.71 -10.38 4.86
C PHE A 292 -20.89 -11.14 3.55
N GLN A 293 -20.03 -10.92 2.56
CA GLN A 293 -20.07 -11.67 1.32
C GLN A 293 -19.68 -13.14 1.55
N TRP A 294 -18.65 -13.43 2.33
CA TRP A 294 -18.26 -14.78 2.69
C TRP A 294 -19.35 -15.52 3.46
N VAL A 295 -19.95 -14.88 4.48
CA VAL A 295 -21.06 -15.45 5.23
C VAL A 295 -22.25 -15.72 4.31
N GLY A 296 -22.64 -14.76 3.46
CA GLY A 296 -23.80 -14.88 2.58
C GLY A 296 -23.63 -15.85 1.41
N VAL A 297 -22.41 -16.01 0.88
CA VAL A 297 -22.15 -16.83 -0.32
C VAL A 297 -21.64 -18.22 0.04
N CYS A 298 -20.92 -18.37 1.16
CA CYS A 298 -20.30 -19.64 1.54
C CYS A 298 -20.96 -20.24 2.80
N LEU A 299 -21.00 -19.50 3.91
CA LEU A 299 -21.38 -20.08 5.19
C LEU A 299 -22.89 -20.39 5.28
N ILE A 300 -23.77 -19.43 4.91
CA ILE A 300 -25.23 -19.65 4.94
C ILE A 300 -25.65 -20.76 3.96
N PRO A 301 -25.20 -20.78 2.69
CA PRO A 301 -25.49 -21.91 1.80
C PRO A 301 -25.02 -23.26 2.35
N LEU A 302 -23.83 -23.32 2.95
CA LEU A 302 -23.32 -24.54 3.56
C LEU A 302 -24.22 -25.05 4.67
N LEU A 303 -24.70 -24.18 5.57
CA LEU A 303 -25.63 -24.54 6.66
C LEU A 303 -27.01 -24.97 6.15
N ASN A 304 -27.43 -24.48 4.99
CA ASN A 304 -28.73 -24.80 4.37
C ASN A 304 -28.68 -25.98 3.39
N GLY A 305 -27.57 -26.73 3.33
CA GLY A 305 -27.40 -27.86 2.43
C GLY A 305 -27.15 -27.52 0.97
N GLY A 306 -26.70 -26.29 0.69
CA GLY A 306 -26.35 -25.76 -0.62
C GLY A 306 -27.07 -24.48 -0.99
N GLY A 307 -26.61 -23.78 -2.03
CA GLY A 307 -27.15 -22.52 -2.54
C GLY A 307 -27.45 -22.56 -4.03
N ASN A 308 -27.98 -21.46 -4.57
CA ASN A 308 -28.28 -21.29 -5.99
C ASN A 308 -27.12 -20.63 -6.76
N TYR A 309 -25.88 -20.84 -6.33
CA TYR A 309 -24.70 -20.36 -7.05
C TYR A 309 -24.23 -21.40 -8.08
N ALA A 310 -23.69 -20.92 -9.18
CA ALA A 310 -23.19 -21.77 -10.24
C ALA A 310 -22.00 -22.64 -9.77
N ILE A 311 -21.20 -22.15 -8.82
CA ILE A 311 -20.28 -22.93 -8.01
C ILE A 311 -20.64 -22.71 -6.55
N ASP A 312 -20.96 -23.77 -5.88
CA ASP A 312 -21.23 -23.79 -4.46
C ASP A 312 -20.25 -24.77 -3.80
N TRP A 313 -19.20 -24.22 -3.22
CA TRP A 313 -18.18 -25.01 -2.49
C TRP A 313 -18.80 -25.75 -1.29
N GLY A 314 -19.85 -25.15 -0.69
CA GLY A 314 -20.59 -25.81 0.38
C GLY A 314 -21.31 -27.05 -0.10
N LYS A 315 -21.99 -26.96 -1.25
CA LYS A 315 -22.66 -28.11 -1.87
C LYS A 315 -21.66 -29.19 -2.30
N LEU A 316 -20.50 -28.78 -2.86
CA LEU A 316 -19.44 -29.69 -3.22
C LEU A 316 -18.93 -30.47 -1.99
N ALA A 317 -18.69 -29.78 -0.86
CA ALA A 317 -18.26 -30.39 0.38
C ALA A 317 -19.27 -31.37 1.00
N ILE A 318 -20.58 -31.13 0.76
CA ILE A 318 -21.65 -32.01 1.25
C ILE A 318 -21.83 -33.23 0.34
N VAL A 319 -21.78 -33.04 -0.99
CA VAL A 319 -22.06 -34.09 -1.98
C VAL A 319 -20.81 -34.93 -2.27
N HIS A 320 -19.63 -34.30 -2.24
CA HIS A 320 -18.33 -34.92 -2.54
C HIS A 320 -17.32 -34.67 -1.41
N PRO A 321 -17.60 -35.19 -0.18
CA PRO A 321 -16.70 -35.04 0.97
C PRO A 321 -15.32 -35.68 0.77
N GLU A 322 -15.18 -36.56 -0.23
CA GLU A 322 -13.91 -37.13 -0.66
C GLU A 322 -12.99 -36.13 -1.37
N ILE A 323 -13.56 -35.05 -1.96
CA ILE A 323 -12.78 -34.00 -2.63
C ILE A 323 -12.38 -32.92 -1.61
N ILE A 324 -13.34 -32.46 -0.82
CA ILE A 324 -13.11 -31.42 0.21
C ILE A 324 -14.09 -31.60 1.36
N SER A 325 -13.59 -31.59 2.59
CA SER A 325 -14.45 -31.65 3.78
C SER A 325 -15.07 -30.29 4.12
N VAL A 326 -16.16 -30.30 4.90
CA VAL A 326 -16.84 -29.08 5.35
C VAL A 326 -15.91 -28.14 6.13
N PRO A 327 -15.09 -28.60 7.12
CA PRO A 327 -14.14 -27.72 7.81
C PRO A 327 -13.08 -27.13 6.90
N GLU A 328 -12.55 -27.90 5.96
CA GLU A 328 -11.57 -27.43 4.98
C GLU A 328 -12.18 -26.35 4.07
N THR A 329 -13.42 -26.53 3.62
CA THR A 329 -14.15 -25.53 2.82
C THR A 329 -14.33 -24.22 3.59
N ILE A 330 -14.69 -24.27 4.87
CA ILE A 330 -14.86 -23.07 5.71
C ILE A 330 -13.51 -22.35 5.86
N LEU A 331 -12.47 -23.09 6.21
CA LEU A 331 -11.13 -22.51 6.42
C LEU A 331 -10.57 -21.93 5.12
N PHE A 332 -10.59 -22.71 4.03
CA PHE A 332 -10.02 -22.31 2.75
C PHE A 332 -10.74 -21.08 2.17
N THR A 333 -12.08 -21.12 2.11
CA THR A 333 -12.85 -19.98 1.60
C THR A 333 -12.70 -18.75 2.51
N GLY A 334 -12.66 -18.91 3.84
CA GLY A 334 -12.45 -17.82 4.79
C GLY A 334 -11.10 -17.12 4.57
N VAL A 335 -10.01 -17.89 4.44
CA VAL A 335 -8.67 -17.34 4.17
C VAL A 335 -8.61 -16.68 2.79
N ALA A 336 -9.23 -17.29 1.75
CA ALA A 336 -9.28 -16.72 0.41
C ALA A 336 -10.03 -15.38 0.38
N TYR A 337 -11.18 -15.29 1.05
CA TYR A 337 -11.95 -14.04 1.15
C TYR A 337 -11.21 -12.96 1.94
N LEU A 338 -10.53 -13.32 3.05
CA LEU A 338 -9.70 -12.39 3.80
C LEU A 338 -8.56 -11.83 2.94
N TYR A 339 -7.86 -12.69 2.22
CA TYR A 339 -6.80 -12.27 1.30
C TYR A 339 -7.34 -11.35 0.21
N MET A 340 -8.44 -11.73 -0.42
CA MET A 340 -9.10 -10.96 -1.48
C MET A 340 -9.51 -9.56 -1.00
N CYS A 341 -10.17 -9.45 0.14
CA CYS A 341 -10.63 -8.16 0.64
C CYS A 341 -9.48 -7.24 1.04
N LEU A 342 -8.37 -7.77 1.58
CA LEU A 342 -7.16 -7.00 1.85
C LEU A 342 -6.50 -6.51 0.56
N CYS A 343 -6.42 -7.36 -0.48
CA CYS A 343 -5.91 -6.96 -1.78
C CYS A 343 -6.76 -5.87 -2.43
N PHE A 344 -8.08 -5.95 -2.35
CA PHE A 344 -8.96 -4.89 -2.85
C PHE A 344 -8.88 -3.61 -2.03
N TYR A 345 -8.72 -3.70 -0.72
CA TYR A 345 -8.43 -2.54 0.09
C TYR A 345 -7.17 -1.82 -0.41
N LEU A 346 -6.07 -2.54 -0.61
CA LEU A 346 -4.82 -1.97 -1.15
C LEU A 346 -5.00 -1.40 -2.57
N PHE A 347 -5.80 -2.04 -3.42
CA PHE A 347 -6.14 -1.50 -4.74
C PHE A 347 -6.82 -0.13 -4.64
N PHE A 348 -7.82 0.02 -3.80
CA PHE A 348 -8.49 1.31 -3.59
C PHE A 348 -7.56 2.33 -2.91
N VAL A 349 -6.68 1.91 -2.00
CA VAL A 349 -5.61 2.77 -1.47
C VAL A 349 -4.75 3.31 -2.61
N GLY A 350 -4.34 2.46 -3.54
CA GLY A 350 -3.62 2.88 -4.74
C GLY A 350 -4.37 3.95 -5.55
N LEU A 351 -5.68 3.78 -5.76
CA LEU A 351 -6.51 4.79 -6.44
C LEU A 351 -6.60 6.11 -5.68
N ILE A 352 -6.73 6.07 -4.34
CA ILE A 352 -6.72 7.28 -3.50
C ILE A 352 -5.38 8.01 -3.61
N LEU A 353 -4.27 7.27 -3.62
CA LEU A 353 -2.93 7.84 -3.78
C LEU A 353 -2.74 8.47 -5.18
N LEU A 354 -3.23 7.82 -6.25
CA LEU A 354 -3.22 8.40 -7.60
C LEU A 354 -4.02 9.71 -7.65
N TYR A 355 -5.20 9.74 -7.04
CA TYR A 355 -6.01 10.96 -6.92
C TYR A 355 -5.25 12.05 -6.16
N THR A 356 -4.60 11.70 -5.05
CA THR A 356 -3.83 12.63 -4.22
C THR A 356 -2.65 13.24 -4.99
N VAL A 357 -1.94 12.43 -5.82
CA VAL A 357 -0.86 12.92 -6.70
C VAL A 357 -1.39 13.95 -7.70
N VAL A 358 -2.52 13.67 -8.37
CA VAL A 358 -3.13 14.60 -9.32
C VAL A 358 -3.53 15.91 -8.64
N HIS A 359 -4.14 15.80 -7.46
CA HIS A 359 -4.59 16.97 -6.70
C HIS A 359 -3.40 17.82 -6.24
N ASP A 360 -2.33 17.21 -5.74
CA ASP A 360 -1.12 17.89 -5.31
C ASP A 360 -0.41 18.56 -6.50
N LEU A 361 -0.27 17.84 -7.64
CA LEU A 361 0.30 18.41 -8.87
C LEU A 361 -0.49 19.62 -9.36
N TRP A 362 -1.81 19.53 -9.36
CA TRP A 362 -2.66 20.67 -9.75
C TRP A 362 -2.46 21.87 -8.82
N ARG A 363 -2.41 21.68 -7.49
CA ARG A 363 -2.17 22.75 -6.52
C ARG A 363 -0.80 23.40 -6.70
N VAL A 364 0.25 22.60 -6.89
CA VAL A 364 1.61 23.10 -7.13
C VAL A 364 1.65 23.88 -8.45
N GLY A 365 0.98 23.38 -9.51
CA GLY A 365 0.88 24.06 -10.79
C GLY A 365 0.15 25.41 -10.72
N GLU A 366 -0.94 25.52 -9.95
CA GLU A 366 -1.64 26.78 -9.71
C GLU A 366 -0.77 27.79 -8.93
N ALA A 367 -0.07 27.33 -7.89
CA ALA A 367 0.83 28.18 -7.11
C ALA A 367 2.02 28.69 -7.95
N SER A 368 2.48 27.89 -8.91
CA SER A 368 3.59 28.25 -9.81
C SER A 368 3.20 29.31 -10.84
N LYS A 369 1.93 29.37 -11.29
CA LYS A 369 1.43 30.39 -12.22
C LYS A 369 1.48 31.81 -11.65
N SER A 370 1.49 31.96 -10.33
CA SER A 370 1.57 33.25 -9.65
C SER A 370 3.00 33.83 -9.60
N ARG A 371 4.01 33.11 -10.12
CA ARG A 371 5.43 33.53 -10.13
C ARG A 371 5.91 33.71 -11.57
N PRO A 372 5.97 34.93 -12.11
CA PRO A 372 6.24 35.20 -13.53
C PRO A 372 7.71 35.06 -13.96
N GLU A 373 8.65 34.81 -13.04
CA GLU A 373 10.09 34.93 -13.31
C GLU A 373 10.73 33.70 -14.00
N VAL A 374 10.07 32.55 -14.10
CA VAL A 374 10.64 31.35 -14.73
C VAL A 374 9.57 30.64 -15.57
N ASP A 375 9.94 30.19 -16.77
CA ASP A 375 9.06 29.40 -17.63
C ASP A 375 8.87 27.97 -17.09
N TYR A 376 8.13 27.83 -15.98
CA TYR A 376 7.75 26.55 -15.40
C TYR A 376 6.73 25.77 -16.25
N GLN A 377 6.15 26.38 -17.29
CA GLN A 377 5.07 25.77 -18.04
C GLN A 377 5.54 24.52 -18.82
N GLY A 378 6.78 24.52 -19.28
CA GLY A 378 7.40 23.37 -19.92
C GLY A 378 7.55 22.19 -18.95
N GLU A 379 8.06 22.46 -17.75
CA GLU A 379 8.27 21.43 -16.71
C GLU A 379 6.93 20.87 -16.18
N ILE A 380 5.94 21.72 -15.92
CA ILE A 380 4.59 21.29 -15.50
C ILE A 380 3.98 20.35 -16.55
N ASN A 381 4.16 20.66 -17.83
CA ASN A 381 3.66 19.84 -18.92
C ASN A 381 4.37 18.47 -18.98
N GLU A 382 5.70 18.43 -18.83
CA GLU A 382 6.46 17.18 -18.85
C GLU A 382 6.06 16.28 -17.67
N VAL A 383 6.03 16.82 -16.45
CA VAL A 383 5.62 16.11 -15.24
C VAL A 383 4.15 15.67 -15.36
N GLY A 384 3.26 16.53 -15.83
CA GLY A 384 1.85 16.23 -16.06
C GLY A 384 1.66 15.06 -17.05
N LEU A 385 2.44 15.04 -18.13
CA LEU A 385 2.41 13.96 -19.12
C LEU A 385 2.86 12.62 -18.51
N LYS A 386 3.90 12.62 -17.67
CA LYS A 386 4.37 11.41 -16.99
C LYS A 386 3.31 10.88 -16.01
N VAL A 387 2.67 11.78 -15.25
CA VAL A 387 1.60 11.44 -14.31
C VAL A 387 0.39 10.85 -15.04
N ILE A 388 -0.10 11.49 -16.12
CA ILE A 388 -1.30 11.00 -16.83
C ILE A 388 -1.04 9.66 -17.53
N ARG A 389 0.18 9.40 -18.03
CA ARG A 389 0.58 8.09 -18.58
C ARG A 389 0.54 7.00 -17.52
N ALA A 390 1.03 7.28 -16.32
CA ALA A 390 1.00 6.32 -15.22
C ALA A 390 -0.45 6.05 -14.77
N ILE A 391 -1.29 7.09 -14.65
CA ILE A 391 -2.71 6.92 -14.33
C ILE A 391 -3.42 6.08 -15.40
N PHE A 392 -3.15 6.33 -16.69
CA PHE A 392 -3.71 5.53 -17.77
C PHE A 392 -3.33 4.05 -17.65
N ARG A 393 -2.05 3.72 -17.38
CA ARG A 393 -1.61 2.35 -17.13
C ARG A 393 -2.36 1.70 -15.98
N CYS A 394 -2.48 2.40 -14.85
CA CYS A 394 -3.25 1.92 -13.69
C CYS A 394 -4.73 1.75 -14.02
N THR A 395 -5.31 2.62 -14.86
CA THR A 395 -6.70 2.54 -15.32
C THR A 395 -6.93 1.31 -16.17
N VAL A 396 -6.07 1.06 -17.15
CA VAL A 396 -6.15 -0.15 -17.99
C VAL A 396 -6.10 -1.41 -17.13
N LEU A 397 -5.15 -1.50 -16.17
CA LEU A 397 -5.06 -2.64 -15.25
C LEU A 397 -6.30 -2.79 -14.37
N GLY A 398 -6.84 -1.69 -13.84
CA GLY A 398 -8.07 -1.74 -13.05
C GLY A 398 -9.27 -2.28 -13.84
N ILE A 399 -9.42 -1.89 -15.11
CA ILE A 399 -10.49 -2.41 -15.96
C ILE A 399 -10.23 -3.88 -16.33
N LEU A 400 -8.97 -4.29 -16.59
CA LEU A 400 -8.63 -5.70 -16.84
C LEU A 400 -8.93 -6.58 -15.61
N ILE A 401 -8.68 -6.09 -14.40
CA ILE A 401 -9.10 -6.76 -13.15
C ILE A 401 -10.62 -6.98 -13.14
N ALA A 402 -11.39 -5.94 -13.44
CA ALA A 402 -12.85 -6.05 -13.48
C ALA A 402 -13.36 -6.98 -14.60
N ILE A 403 -12.68 -6.97 -15.78
CA ILE A 403 -12.97 -7.89 -16.89
C ILE A 403 -12.76 -9.34 -16.43
N CYS A 404 -11.65 -9.66 -15.75
CA CYS A 404 -11.40 -11.01 -15.23
C CYS A 404 -12.50 -11.46 -14.26
N MET A 405 -12.93 -10.57 -13.34
CA MET A 405 -14.01 -10.87 -12.39
C MET A 405 -15.33 -11.15 -13.12
N LYS A 406 -15.73 -10.28 -14.06
CA LYS A 406 -17.00 -10.43 -14.79
C LYS A 406 -16.97 -11.62 -15.75
N ALA A 407 -15.85 -11.84 -16.45
CA ALA A 407 -15.69 -12.97 -17.37
C ALA A 407 -15.81 -14.30 -16.62
N GLN A 408 -15.14 -14.44 -15.47
CA GLN A 408 -15.30 -15.62 -14.60
C GLN A 408 -16.74 -15.83 -14.18
N SER A 409 -17.40 -14.80 -13.69
CA SER A 409 -18.79 -14.87 -13.24
C SER A 409 -19.75 -15.28 -14.39
N SER A 410 -19.56 -14.69 -15.58
CA SER A 410 -20.39 -15.01 -16.76
C SER A 410 -20.10 -16.42 -17.29
N TYR A 411 -18.83 -16.85 -17.31
CA TYR A 411 -18.47 -18.20 -17.67
C TYR A 411 -19.15 -19.26 -16.80
N LEU A 412 -19.19 -19.02 -15.48
CA LEU A 412 -19.80 -19.99 -14.55
C LEU A 412 -21.30 -20.24 -14.81
N THR A 413 -21.99 -19.25 -15.35
CA THR A 413 -23.42 -19.38 -15.73
C THR A 413 -23.63 -19.83 -17.17
N SER A 414 -22.59 -19.88 -18.02
CA SER A 414 -22.65 -20.31 -19.42
C SER A 414 -22.71 -21.84 -19.57
N THR A 415 -22.78 -22.33 -20.79
CA THR A 415 -22.75 -23.77 -21.14
C THR A 415 -21.35 -24.32 -21.46
N GLY A 416 -20.32 -23.46 -21.54
CA GLY A 416 -18.95 -23.89 -21.85
C GLY A 416 -18.31 -24.71 -20.72
N GLU A 417 -17.51 -25.71 -21.05
CA GLU A 417 -16.79 -26.54 -20.09
C GLU A 417 -15.64 -25.79 -19.40
N ASN A 418 -14.93 -24.95 -20.15
CA ASN A 418 -13.89 -24.08 -19.62
C ASN A 418 -13.98 -22.69 -20.26
N ILE A 419 -13.32 -21.70 -19.63
CA ILE A 419 -13.45 -20.29 -20.03
C ILE A 419 -12.89 -20.03 -21.43
N ALA A 420 -11.81 -20.69 -21.84
CA ALA A 420 -11.23 -20.54 -23.16
C ALA A 420 -12.15 -21.11 -24.23
N ALA A 421 -12.68 -22.31 -24.04
CA ALA A 421 -13.65 -22.93 -24.94
C ALA A 421 -14.93 -22.07 -25.05
N TRP A 422 -15.40 -21.47 -23.96
CA TRP A 422 -16.53 -20.55 -23.96
C TRP A 422 -16.28 -19.30 -24.83
N LEU A 423 -15.14 -18.63 -24.66
CA LEU A 423 -14.78 -17.45 -25.45
C LEU A 423 -14.59 -17.77 -26.94
N VAL A 424 -13.94 -18.90 -27.24
CA VAL A 424 -13.74 -19.39 -28.61
C VAL A 424 -15.08 -19.76 -29.26
N SER A 425 -15.95 -20.46 -28.54
CA SER A 425 -17.31 -20.81 -29.01
C SER A 425 -18.14 -19.57 -29.31
N ASP A 426 -18.07 -18.52 -28.46
CA ASP A 426 -18.76 -17.26 -28.70
C ASP A 426 -18.25 -16.56 -29.98
N THR A 427 -16.92 -16.57 -30.19
CA THR A 427 -16.30 -16.04 -31.41
C THR A 427 -16.81 -16.76 -32.64
N PHE A 428 -16.81 -18.10 -32.67
CA PHE A 428 -17.32 -18.89 -33.79
C PHE A 428 -18.82 -18.71 -34.01
N SER A 429 -19.61 -18.60 -32.93
CA SER A 429 -21.05 -18.38 -33.02
C SER A 429 -21.41 -17.05 -33.70
N ALA A 430 -20.56 -16.03 -33.52
CA ALA A 430 -20.73 -14.73 -34.21
C ALA A 430 -20.63 -14.85 -35.74
N PHE A 431 -19.74 -15.73 -36.23
CA PHE A 431 -19.56 -15.94 -37.70
C PHE A 431 -20.59 -16.90 -38.31
N HIS A 432 -21.16 -17.83 -37.52
CA HIS A 432 -22.06 -18.86 -38.04
C HIS A 432 -23.54 -18.60 -37.72
N GLY A 433 -23.88 -17.46 -37.14
CA GLY A 433 -25.27 -17.05 -36.84
C GLY A 433 -26.00 -18.00 -35.87
N ARG A 434 -25.28 -18.82 -35.09
CA ARG A 434 -25.85 -19.79 -34.17
C ARG A 434 -26.19 -19.09 -32.86
N ASN A 435 -27.45 -18.79 -32.68
CA ASN A 435 -27.95 -18.36 -31.37
C ASN A 435 -27.86 -19.54 -30.41
N ASN A 436 -26.77 -19.59 -29.64
CA ASN A 436 -26.70 -20.47 -28.46
C ASN A 436 -27.61 -19.87 -27.41
N GLY A 437 -28.92 -20.12 -27.55
CA GLY A 437 -29.90 -19.75 -26.56
C GLY A 437 -29.52 -20.40 -25.23
N SER A 438 -28.92 -19.64 -24.35
CA SER A 438 -28.73 -20.03 -22.96
C SER A 438 -30.08 -19.98 -22.27
N ALA A 439 -30.88 -21.06 -22.39
CA ALA A 439 -31.94 -21.34 -21.44
C ALA A 439 -31.26 -21.67 -20.09
N GLY A 440 -30.60 -20.68 -19.50
CA GLY A 440 -29.90 -20.87 -18.23
C GLY A 440 -30.87 -20.83 -17.08
N ILE A 441 -30.85 -21.85 -16.25
CA ILE A 441 -31.36 -21.77 -14.89
C ILE A 441 -30.71 -20.51 -14.27
N GLY A 442 -31.53 -19.62 -13.68
CA GLY A 442 -31.12 -18.32 -13.16
C GLY A 442 -30.18 -18.45 -11.94
N TYR A 443 -28.91 -18.80 -12.19
CA TYR A 443 -27.91 -18.79 -11.14
C TYR A 443 -27.53 -17.36 -10.73
N ARG A 444 -27.31 -17.13 -9.45
CA ARG A 444 -26.81 -15.85 -8.93
C ARG A 444 -25.35 -15.62 -9.35
N MET A 445 -25.05 -14.43 -9.87
CA MET A 445 -23.70 -13.97 -10.13
C MET A 445 -23.14 -13.24 -8.92
N PRO A 446 -22.12 -13.78 -8.21
CA PRO A 446 -21.69 -13.21 -6.93
C PRO A 446 -20.88 -11.90 -7.05
N THR A 447 -20.25 -11.62 -8.21
CA THR A 447 -19.20 -10.57 -8.30
C THR A 447 -19.56 -9.37 -9.18
N HIS A 448 -20.79 -9.27 -9.67
CA HIS A 448 -21.16 -8.24 -10.65
C HIS A 448 -20.99 -6.81 -10.11
N TYR A 449 -21.50 -6.52 -8.91
CA TYR A 449 -21.40 -5.18 -8.32
C TYR A 449 -19.97 -4.78 -7.93
N SER A 450 -19.17 -5.72 -7.44
CA SER A 450 -17.77 -5.47 -7.07
C SER A 450 -16.93 -5.08 -8.28
N SER A 451 -17.08 -5.80 -9.42
CA SER A 451 -16.37 -5.48 -10.65
C SER A 451 -16.81 -4.14 -11.25
N LEU A 452 -18.10 -3.79 -11.16
CA LEU A 452 -18.61 -2.50 -11.59
C LEU A 452 -18.04 -1.35 -10.75
N LEU A 453 -17.96 -1.51 -9.43
CA LEU A 453 -17.36 -0.53 -8.53
C LEU A 453 -15.90 -0.26 -8.89
N ILE A 454 -15.12 -1.31 -9.22
CA ILE A 454 -13.73 -1.19 -9.66
C ILE A 454 -13.65 -0.35 -10.94
N VAL A 455 -14.48 -0.65 -11.96
CA VAL A 455 -14.50 0.11 -13.22
C VAL A 455 -14.86 1.57 -12.97
N ILE A 456 -15.93 1.84 -12.23
CA ILE A 456 -16.36 3.22 -11.93
C ILE A 456 -15.26 3.99 -11.22
N SER A 457 -14.70 3.43 -10.12
CA SER A 457 -13.67 4.11 -9.32
C SER A 457 -12.43 4.42 -10.15
N THR A 458 -12.00 3.46 -10.96
CA THR A 458 -10.83 3.60 -11.82
C THR A 458 -11.05 4.65 -12.91
N CYS A 459 -12.21 4.63 -13.56
CA CYS A 459 -12.58 5.64 -14.57
C CYS A 459 -12.71 7.04 -13.96
N VAL A 460 -13.25 7.17 -12.75
CA VAL A 460 -13.33 8.46 -12.05
C VAL A 460 -11.93 9.06 -11.82
N VAL A 461 -10.98 8.26 -11.37
CA VAL A 461 -9.58 8.72 -11.16
C VAL A 461 -8.96 9.15 -12.50
N PHE A 462 -9.17 8.38 -13.59
CA PHE A 462 -8.68 8.73 -14.92
C PHE A 462 -9.32 10.02 -15.44
N LEU A 463 -10.62 10.18 -15.34
CA LEU A 463 -11.34 11.38 -15.77
C LEU A 463 -10.90 12.60 -14.97
N PHE A 464 -10.78 12.48 -13.65
CA PHE A 464 -10.28 13.55 -12.79
C PHE A 464 -8.87 13.99 -13.21
N GLY A 465 -7.96 13.02 -13.42
CA GLY A 465 -6.61 13.29 -13.93
C GLY A 465 -6.63 13.98 -15.30
N SER A 466 -7.44 13.48 -16.22
CA SER A 466 -7.56 14.03 -17.58
C SER A 466 -8.11 15.46 -17.60
N ILE A 467 -9.11 15.76 -16.76
CA ILE A 467 -9.68 17.12 -16.67
C ILE A 467 -8.68 18.10 -16.03
N ARG A 468 -8.04 17.70 -14.93
CA ARG A 468 -7.14 18.60 -14.19
C ARG A 468 -5.81 18.85 -14.91
N LEU A 469 -5.28 17.85 -15.61
CA LEU A 469 -3.99 17.93 -16.29
C LEU A 469 -4.11 18.21 -17.79
N GLY A 470 -5.29 18.02 -18.38
CA GLY A 470 -5.54 18.11 -19.84
C GLY A 470 -5.83 19.53 -20.37
N VAL A 471 -5.77 20.57 -19.58
CA VAL A 471 -6.15 21.95 -19.97
C VAL A 471 -5.20 22.58 -21.00
N GLY A 472 -4.00 22.02 -21.22
CA GLY A 472 -3.07 22.48 -22.26
C GLY A 472 -3.32 21.83 -23.62
N GLY A 473 -3.59 22.60 -24.67
CA GLY A 473 -3.98 22.11 -26.00
C GLY A 473 -3.04 21.09 -26.68
N ARG A 474 -1.77 20.99 -26.24
CA ARG A 474 -0.78 20.00 -26.75
C ARG A 474 -1.11 18.54 -26.38
N PHE A 475 -1.86 18.30 -25.30
CA PHE A 475 -2.19 16.94 -24.81
C PHE A 475 -3.47 16.38 -25.41
N ARG A 476 -4.26 17.18 -26.13
CA ARG A 476 -5.62 16.81 -26.58
C ARG A 476 -5.65 15.54 -27.42
N VAL A 477 -4.75 15.40 -28.39
CA VAL A 477 -4.69 14.21 -29.27
C VAL A 477 -4.26 12.97 -28.49
N PHE A 478 -3.34 13.12 -27.57
CA PHE A 478 -2.84 12.05 -26.73
C PHE A 478 -3.92 11.53 -25.76
N LEU A 479 -4.59 12.44 -25.05
CA LEU A 479 -5.71 12.12 -24.17
C LEU A 479 -6.87 11.46 -24.92
N TRP A 480 -7.14 11.87 -26.16
CA TRP A 480 -8.18 11.23 -26.97
C TRP A 480 -7.88 9.75 -27.24
N LYS A 481 -6.65 9.41 -27.60
CA LYS A 481 -6.25 8.01 -27.82
C LYS A 481 -6.39 7.17 -26.54
N MET A 482 -5.91 7.69 -25.40
CA MET A 482 -6.06 7.03 -24.09
C MET A 482 -7.54 6.84 -23.73
N SER A 483 -8.35 7.88 -23.89
CA SER A 483 -9.79 7.83 -23.60
C SER A 483 -10.53 6.84 -24.48
N SER A 484 -10.14 6.73 -25.76
CA SER A 484 -10.73 5.75 -26.69
C SER A 484 -10.42 4.31 -26.27
N VAL A 485 -9.19 4.02 -25.83
CA VAL A 485 -8.82 2.69 -25.30
C VAL A 485 -9.57 2.37 -24.02
N VAL A 486 -9.64 3.33 -23.09
CA VAL A 486 -10.41 3.17 -21.84
C VAL A 486 -11.89 2.94 -22.17
N GLY A 487 -12.48 3.73 -23.07
CA GLY A 487 -13.87 3.57 -23.51
C GLY A 487 -14.14 2.20 -24.14
N LEU A 488 -13.22 1.71 -24.97
CA LEU A 488 -13.32 0.39 -25.61
C LEU A 488 -13.24 -0.75 -24.57
N LEU A 489 -12.34 -0.65 -23.58
CA LEU A 489 -12.25 -1.63 -22.50
C LEU A 489 -13.50 -1.63 -21.62
N VAL A 490 -14.04 -0.45 -21.31
CA VAL A 490 -15.30 -0.32 -20.54
C VAL A 490 -16.46 -0.91 -21.32
N ALA A 491 -16.55 -0.63 -22.63
CA ALA A 491 -17.57 -1.23 -23.49
C ALA A 491 -17.43 -2.76 -23.52
N GLY A 492 -16.21 -3.27 -23.71
CA GLY A 492 -15.92 -4.70 -23.64
C GLY A 492 -16.37 -5.31 -22.32
N TYR A 493 -16.02 -4.66 -21.18
CA TYR A 493 -16.48 -5.08 -19.87
C TYR A 493 -18.01 -5.12 -19.74
N LEU A 494 -18.70 -4.06 -20.15
CA LEU A 494 -20.17 -3.98 -20.02
C LEU A 494 -20.87 -5.03 -20.85
N LEU A 495 -20.32 -5.35 -22.02
CA LEU A 495 -20.93 -6.24 -23.00
C LEU A 495 -20.56 -7.72 -22.85
N ILE A 496 -19.73 -8.10 -21.86
CA ILE A 496 -19.46 -9.51 -21.55
C ILE A 496 -20.77 -10.27 -21.30
N GLY A 497 -21.03 -11.27 -22.14
CA GLY A 497 -22.22 -12.12 -22.06
C GLY A 497 -23.54 -11.47 -22.48
N ALA A 498 -23.52 -10.24 -23.02
CA ALA A 498 -24.74 -9.52 -23.42
C ALA A 498 -25.23 -9.89 -24.84
N PHE A 499 -24.33 -10.30 -25.73
CA PHE A 499 -24.64 -10.69 -27.10
C PHE A 499 -23.63 -11.70 -27.64
N VAL A 500 -23.96 -12.40 -28.72
CA VAL A 500 -23.07 -13.36 -29.39
C VAL A 500 -21.99 -12.62 -30.12
N GLY A 501 -20.72 -12.97 -29.87
CA GLY A 501 -19.55 -12.30 -30.45
C GLY A 501 -18.96 -11.19 -29.56
N PHE A 502 -19.40 -11.02 -28.33
CA PHE A 502 -18.81 -10.07 -27.36
C PHE A 502 -17.31 -10.34 -27.16
N SER A 503 -16.87 -11.59 -27.31
CA SER A 503 -15.48 -12.02 -27.17
C SER A 503 -14.54 -11.35 -28.17
N ILE A 504 -15.02 -11.01 -29.37
CA ILE A 504 -14.23 -10.29 -30.39
C ILE A 504 -13.94 -8.85 -29.89
N LEU A 505 -14.99 -8.13 -29.46
CA LEU A 505 -14.85 -6.78 -28.93
C LEU A 505 -13.94 -6.76 -27.70
N LEU A 506 -14.14 -7.73 -26.80
CA LEU A 506 -13.32 -7.92 -25.60
C LEU A 506 -11.85 -8.17 -25.98
N GLY A 507 -11.59 -9.07 -26.93
CA GLY A 507 -10.24 -9.39 -27.41
C GLY A 507 -9.53 -8.17 -28.00
N VAL A 508 -10.20 -7.40 -28.87
CA VAL A 508 -9.65 -6.17 -29.44
C VAL A 508 -9.36 -5.14 -28.32
N GLY A 509 -10.29 -4.96 -27.39
CA GLY A 509 -10.11 -4.05 -26.26
C GLY A 509 -8.92 -4.43 -25.38
N VAL A 510 -8.80 -5.71 -25.03
CA VAL A 510 -7.67 -6.23 -24.22
C VAL A 510 -6.35 -6.08 -24.96
N LEU A 511 -6.28 -6.38 -26.25
CA LEU A 511 -5.05 -6.22 -27.05
C LEU A 511 -4.61 -4.76 -27.12
N LEU A 512 -5.52 -3.83 -27.40
CA LEU A 512 -5.22 -2.39 -27.43
C LEU A 512 -4.87 -1.85 -26.03
N GLY A 513 -5.54 -2.31 -24.98
CA GLY A 513 -5.22 -1.99 -23.60
C GLY A 513 -3.82 -2.46 -23.23
N THR A 514 -3.48 -3.70 -23.55
CA THR A 514 -2.15 -4.28 -23.32
C THR A 514 -1.07 -3.55 -24.11
N TYR A 515 -1.32 -3.23 -25.38
CA TYR A 515 -0.41 -2.38 -26.15
C TYR A 515 -0.18 -1.03 -25.46
N GLY A 516 -1.24 -0.37 -24.99
CA GLY A 516 -1.15 0.90 -24.26
C GLY A 516 -0.42 0.83 -22.92
N LEU A 517 -0.37 -0.34 -22.26
CA LEU A 517 0.45 -0.53 -21.06
C LEU A 517 1.95 -0.40 -21.36
N PHE A 518 2.41 -0.96 -22.49
CA PHE A 518 3.82 -0.93 -22.88
C PHE A 518 4.20 0.37 -23.59
N ASP A 519 3.34 0.88 -24.47
CA ASP A 519 3.54 2.14 -25.19
C ASP A 519 2.37 3.11 -24.97
N PRO A 520 2.31 3.80 -23.82
CA PRO A 520 1.27 4.79 -23.56
C PRO A 520 1.38 6.02 -24.47
N GLY A 521 2.44 6.15 -25.24
CA GLY A 521 2.66 7.18 -26.28
C GLY A 521 2.03 6.86 -27.63
N PHE A 522 1.56 5.64 -27.83
CA PHE A 522 0.98 5.15 -29.10
C PHE A 522 1.85 5.48 -30.32
N GLY A 523 3.15 5.14 -30.26
CA GLY A 523 4.07 5.27 -31.39
C GLY A 523 4.59 6.69 -31.67
N GLN A 524 4.32 7.68 -30.84
CA GLN A 524 4.99 8.98 -30.97
C GLN A 524 6.47 8.85 -30.57
N ARG A 525 7.33 8.60 -31.55
CA ARG A 525 8.79 8.70 -31.41
C ARG A 525 9.13 10.11 -30.94
N ARG A 526 10.09 10.24 -30.00
CA ARG A 526 10.77 11.49 -29.66
C ARG A 526 11.37 12.11 -30.92
N THR A 527 10.65 13.01 -31.58
CA THR A 527 11.17 13.86 -32.66
C THR A 527 11.87 15.10 -32.07
N SER A 528 12.62 14.97 -30.98
CA SER A 528 13.27 16.10 -30.30
C SER A 528 14.79 16.01 -30.21
N GLU A 529 15.46 15.07 -30.91
CA GLU A 529 16.93 14.97 -30.87
C GLU A 529 17.65 15.05 -32.22
N VAL A 530 17.00 15.46 -33.29
CA VAL A 530 17.68 15.66 -34.60
C VAL A 530 17.44 17.08 -35.12
N GLY A 531 17.73 18.08 -34.34
CA GLY A 531 17.53 19.47 -34.72
C GLY A 531 18.65 20.45 -34.33
N ILE A 532 19.80 19.96 -33.82
CA ILE A 532 20.96 20.82 -33.55
C ILE A 532 22.24 20.11 -34.03
N GLN A 533 22.40 19.97 -35.34
CA GLN A 533 23.69 19.75 -36.01
C GLN A 533 23.52 19.99 -37.50
N SER A 534 23.36 21.25 -37.90
CA SER A 534 23.77 21.73 -39.22
C SER A 534 23.52 23.24 -39.32
N VAL A 535 24.32 24.03 -38.64
CA VAL A 535 24.77 25.36 -39.11
C VAL A 535 26.08 25.66 -38.40
N SER A 536 27.16 25.36 -39.03
CA SER A 536 28.42 26.08 -38.91
C SER A 536 29.05 26.15 -40.28
#